data_7e3567ba014b2f4f876d21b0b0d4dd64
#
_entry.id   7e3567ba014b2f4f876d21b0b0d4dd64
#
_cell.length_a   1.000
_cell.length_b   1.000
_cell.length_c   1.000
_cell.angle_alpha   90.00
_cell.angle_beta   90.00
_cell.angle_gamma   90.00
#
_symmetry.space_group_name_H-M   'P 1'
#
loop_
_entity.id
_entity.type
_entity.pdbx_description
1 polymer ?
#
loop_
_entity_poly.entity_id
_entity_poly.type
_entity_poly.pdbx_seq_one_letter_code
_entity_poly.pdbx_strand_id
1 'polypeptide(L)'
;DTQPLAKGIFEGICAQTVTDVRALRAARLELADGYDPAVHDDELLHLSWADFTPAELALLPTVMTIGGDGATYDIGFGALSRVLASNTPIKVLVLNSGAYSNTGGQASTSSFTGQDSDLSRYGGSHHGKHETRKELGLIASFHPSTFVCSTSTALHGHFLKVTMELLGFQGPAVMDVYTPCGSEHGVSEAASNARSRLAVESRMHPLFVHDPRAGDTLHDWFSLEGNPDVGQTWTSSTLEYLDADGAVQLMTTPLTPAEFALGETRFKKQFRRLRPEEETGALPIDEFVELPEAQRGGRVPFVYATDDERRLIKVACSDEVVALVEDRRRYWQTLQYLAGVHEAQLTALHRADFDDLQARYSEAMAQREASLDAIAKAMTELATSSTAPSGGFSFGGASGPGGGATAPVGSTGAAAGSAPAAAGTGGGATAAVASAPVWLDPADEPLCTDCGTCYQELPQFFEKTTKVIDGQARVVAQMVPGAVDSVEVTPALQKRIERVKATCDAEIIK
;
A
#
# COMPACT_ATOMS: atom_id res chain seq x y z
N ASP A 1 9.07 -34.71 -16.85
CA ASP A 1 9.30 -33.65 -17.87
C ASP A 1 8.12 -33.51 -18.84
N THR A 2 6.96 -33.18 -18.33
CA THR A 2 5.75 -32.93 -19.12
C THR A 2 5.59 -31.46 -19.55
N GLN A 3 6.39 -30.55 -18.97
CA GLN A 3 6.30 -29.11 -19.25
C GLN A 3 6.53 -28.70 -20.74
N PRO A 4 7.53 -29.26 -21.46
CA PRO A 4 7.72 -28.90 -22.86
C PRO A 4 6.54 -29.30 -23.74
N LEU A 5 5.91 -30.46 -23.46
CA LEU A 5 4.77 -30.96 -24.19
C LEU A 5 3.51 -30.10 -23.93
N ALA A 6 3.23 -29.78 -22.68
CA ALA A 6 2.11 -28.94 -22.31
C ALA A 6 2.22 -27.54 -22.89
N LYS A 7 3.44 -26.96 -22.87
CA LYS A 7 3.74 -25.67 -23.51
C LYS A 7 3.51 -25.73 -25.03
N GLY A 8 4.01 -26.76 -25.70
CA GLY A 8 3.83 -26.92 -27.17
C GLY A 8 2.37 -27.10 -27.57
N ILE A 9 1.59 -27.85 -26.80
CA ILE A 9 0.14 -27.98 -27.01
C ILE A 9 -0.57 -26.64 -26.82
N PHE A 10 -0.26 -25.92 -25.73
CA PHE A 10 -0.84 -24.61 -25.47
C PHE A 10 -0.50 -23.59 -26.57
N GLU A 11 0.77 -23.47 -26.96
CA GLU A 11 1.21 -22.59 -28.03
C GLU A 11 0.53 -22.94 -29.35
N GLY A 12 0.35 -24.23 -29.65
CA GLY A 12 -0.37 -24.70 -30.84
C GLY A 12 -1.84 -24.28 -30.83
N ILE A 13 -2.53 -24.48 -29.72
CA ILE A 13 -3.94 -24.06 -29.54
C ILE A 13 -4.05 -22.54 -29.71
N CYS A 14 -3.20 -21.78 -29.05
CA CYS A 14 -3.22 -20.32 -29.12
C CYS A 14 -2.94 -19.81 -30.52
N ALA A 15 -1.93 -20.37 -31.22
CA ALA A 15 -1.61 -20.00 -32.58
C ALA A 15 -2.76 -20.29 -33.53
N GLN A 16 -3.42 -21.44 -33.41
CA GLN A 16 -4.58 -21.80 -34.23
C GLN A 16 -5.74 -20.84 -33.96
N THR A 17 -6.03 -20.52 -32.70
CA THR A 17 -7.11 -19.60 -32.35
C THR A 17 -6.87 -18.20 -32.91
N VAL A 18 -5.65 -17.68 -32.83
CA VAL A 18 -5.30 -16.38 -33.42
C VAL A 18 -5.54 -16.41 -34.92
N THR A 19 -5.16 -17.51 -35.61
CA THR A 19 -5.41 -17.70 -37.05
C THR A 19 -6.89 -17.74 -37.37
N ASP A 20 -7.69 -18.44 -36.57
CA ASP A 20 -9.14 -18.57 -36.76
C ASP A 20 -9.86 -17.23 -36.53
N VAL A 21 -9.43 -16.46 -35.55
CA VAL A 21 -9.99 -15.12 -35.27
C VAL A 21 -9.63 -14.14 -36.41
N ARG A 22 -8.40 -14.18 -36.91
CA ARG A 22 -7.99 -13.39 -38.09
C ARG A 22 -8.88 -13.69 -39.30
N ALA A 23 -9.05 -14.97 -39.62
CA ALA A 23 -9.91 -15.40 -40.71
C ALA A 23 -11.36 -14.96 -40.54
N LEU A 24 -11.89 -15.07 -39.31
CA LEU A 24 -13.26 -14.64 -38.99
C LEU A 24 -13.43 -13.11 -39.14
N ARG A 25 -12.47 -12.32 -38.67
CA ARG A 25 -12.51 -10.85 -38.82
C ARG A 25 -12.40 -10.44 -40.27
N ALA A 26 -11.48 -11.01 -41.04
CA ALA A 26 -11.37 -10.77 -42.47
C ALA A 26 -12.69 -11.08 -43.21
N ALA A 27 -13.27 -12.25 -42.98
CA ALA A 27 -14.56 -12.64 -43.56
C ALA A 27 -15.72 -11.69 -43.19
N ARG A 28 -15.78 -11.20 -41.97
CA ARG A 28 -16.78 -10.21 -41.53
C ARG A 28 -16.63 -8.87 -42.24
N LEU A 29 -15.39 -8.41 -42.44
CA LEU A 29 -15.10 -7.18 -43.17
C LEU A 29 -15.44 -7.34 -44.66
N GLU A 30 -15.11 -8.48 -45.27
CA GLU A 30 -15.48 -8.81 -46.64
C GLU A 30 -17.01 -8.84 -46.84
N LEU A 31 -17.75 -9.50 -45.95
CA LEU A 31 -19.21 -9.56 -45.99
C LEU A 31 -19.89 -8.19 -45.84
N ALA A 32 -19.22 -7.25 -45.18
CA ALA A 32 -19.69 -5.88 -44.96
C ALA A 32 -19.23 -4.92 -46.10
N ASP A 33 -18.61 -5.40 -47.14
CA ASP A 33 -17.96 -4.62 -48.23
C ASP A 33 -16.96 -3.57 -47.67
N GLY A 34 -16.38 -3.85 -46.50
CA GLY A 34 -15.50 -2.94 -45.77
C GLY A 34 -14.05 -3.38 -45.71
N TYR A 35 -13.68 -4.50 -46.36
CA TYR A 35 -12.31 -5.00 -46.33
C TYR A 35 -11.40 -4.21 -47.27
N ASP A 36 -10.37 -3.60 -46.70
CA ASP A 36 -9.29 -2.96 -47.46
C ASP A 36 -7.96 -3.57 -47.02
N PRO A 37 -7.28 -4.33 -47.92
CA PRO A 37 -6.00 -4.95 -47.60
C PRO A 37 -4.94 -3.94 -47.11
N ALA A 38 -4.95 -2.71 -47.64
CA ALA A 38 -3.96 -1.69 -47.27
C ALA A 38 -4.07 -1.22 -45.81
N VAL A 39 -5.26 -1.39 -45.25
CA VAL A 39 -5.54 -1.00 -43.85
C VAL A 39 -5.60 -2.22 -42.94
N HIS A 40 -6.37 -3.24 -43.32
CA HIS A 40 -6.74 -4.33 -42.44
C HIS A 40 -5.73 -5.49 -42.40
N ASP A 41 -4.91 -5.67 -43.46
CA ASP A 41 -3.91 -6.76 -43.47
C ASP A 41 -2.86 -6.55 -42.36
N ASP A 42 -2.39 -5.33 -42.16
CA ASP A 42 -1.41 -5.01 -41.12
C ASP A 42 -2.00 -5.18 -39.72
N GLU A 43 -3.22 -4.67 -39.48
CA GLU A 43 -3.91 -4.85 -38.21
C GLU A 43 -4.15 -6.32 -37.87
N LEU A 44 -4.60 -7.11 -38.85
CA LEU A 44 -4.86 -8.54 -38.68
C LEU A 44 -3.56 -9.32 -38.46
N LEU A 45 -2.46 -8.94 -39.14
CA LEU A 45 -1.16 -9.58 -38.97
C LEU A 45 -0.60 -9.42 -37.55
N HIS A 46 -0.79 -8.24 -36.97
CA HIS A 46 -0.28 -7.89 -35.62
C HIS A 46 -1.28 -8.13 -34.50
N LEU A 47 -2.38 -8.84 -34.77
CA LEU A 47 -3.39 -9.18 -33.77
C LEU A 47 -2.76 -9.90 -32.57
N SER A 48 -2.96 -9.33 -31.38
CA SER A 48 -2.51 -9.88 -30.10
C SER A 48 -3.70 -10.27 -29.22
N TRP A 49 -3.44 -10.89 -28.08
CA TRP A 49 -4.47 -11.24 -27.09
C TRP A 49 -5.22 -10.02 -26.55
N ALA A 50 -4.55 -8.86 -26.47
CA ALA A 50 -5.16 -7.62 -26.02
C ALA A 50 -6.24 -7.09 -26.98
N ASP A 51 -6.17 -7.49 -28.24
CA ASP A 51 -7.08 -7.05 -29.30
C ASP A 51 -8.32 -7.94 -29.45
N PHE A 52 -8.38 -9.05 -28.69
CA PHE A 52 -9.52 -9.96 -28.73
C PHE A 52 -10.71 -9.39 -27.99
N THR A 53 -11.88 -9.46 -28.63
CA THR A 53 -13.13 -9.15 -27.96
C THR A 53 -13.49 -10.24 -26.91
N PRO A 54 -14.32 -9.93 -25.91
CA PRO A 54 -14.81 -10.94 -24.96
C PRO A 54 -15.47 -12.14 -25.64
N ALA A 55 -16.17 -11.96 -26.77
CA ALA A 55 -16.77 -13.03 -27.51
C ALA A 55 -15.74 -13.95 -28.19
N GLU A 56 -14.63 -13.39 -28.66
CA GLU A 56 -13.51 -14.15 -29.22
C GLU A 56 -12.74 -14.91 -28.16
N LEU A 57 -12.51 -14.26 -26.99
CA LEU A 57 -11.88 -14.92 -25.84
C LEU A 57 -12.74 -16.08 -25.29
N ALA A 58 -14.05 -15.99 -25.37
CA ALA A 58 -14.97 -17.07 -24.96
C ALA A 58 -14.89 -18.33 -25.85
N LEU A 59 -14.32 -18.22 -27.05
CA LEU A 59 -14.08 -19.38 -27.94
C LEU A 59 -12.85 -20.20 -27.53
N LEU A 60 -11.97 -19.63 -26.66
CA LEU A 60 -10.77 -20.31 -26.22
C LEU A 60 -11.08 -21.42 -25.21
N PRO A 61 -10.43 -22.57 -25.31
CA PRO A 61 -10.46 -23.53 -24.22
C PRO A 61 -9.76 -22.94 -22.99
N THR A 62 -10.30 -23.21 -21.80
CA THR A 62 -9.64 -22.85 -20.55
C THR A 62 -8.37 -23.69 -20.41
N VAL A 63 -7.21 -23.03 -20.45
CA VAL A 63 -5.92 -23.67 -20.23
C VAL A 63 -5.44 -23.35 -18.83
N MET A 64 -5.18 -24.40 -18.04
CA MET A 64 -4.64 -24.28 -16.70
C MET A 64 -3.31 -25.02 -16.59
N THR A 65 -2.33 -24.35 -15.99
CA THR A 65 -1.07 -24.98 -15.55
C THR A 65 -1.06 -25.09 -14.04
N ILE A 66 -0.58 -26.23 -13.53
CA ILE A 66 -0.45 -26.48 -12.09
C ILE A 66 1.02 -26.73 -11.81
N GLY A 67 1.58 -25.97 -10.87
CA GLY A 67 2.99 -26.08 -10.47
C GLY A 67 3.17 -25.90 -8.97
N GLY A 68 4.31 -26.39 -8.45
CA GLY A 68 4.75 -26.11 -7.08
C GLY A 68 5.31 -24.69 -6.95
N ASP A 69 5.47 -24.25 -5.70
CA ASP A 69 6.06 -22.94 -5.39
C ASP A 69 7.51 -22.81 -5.91
N GLY A 70 8.37 -23.82 -5.71
CA GLY A 70 9.73 -23.75 -6.23
C GLY A 70 9.82 -23.56 -7.75
N ALA A 71 8.92 -24.19 -8.51
CA ALA A 71 8.84 -24.00 -9.96
C ALA A 71 8.34 -22.60 -10.32
N THR A 72 7.38 -22.06 -9.60
CA THR A 72 6.66 -20.83 -9.98
C THR A 72 7.30 -19.57 -9.37
N TYR A 73 7.72 -19.64 -8.11
CA TYR A 73 8.35 -18.51 -7.42
C TYR A 73 9.81 -18.27 -7.88
N ASP A 74 10.52 -19.33 -8.26
CA ASP A 74 11.95 -19.27 -8.58
C ASP A 74 12.22 -19.49 -10.06
N ILE A 75 12.29 -20.75 -10.51
CA ILE A 75 12.78 -21.11 -11.85
C ILE A 75 11.88 -20.54 -12.97
N GLY A 76 10.57 -20.62 -12.80
CA GLY A 76 9.58 -20.18 -13.80
C GLY A 76 9.15 -18.72 -13.66
N PHE A 77 9.62 -17.98 -12.65
CA PHE A 77 9.10 -16.65 -12.32
C PHE A 77 9.21 -15.65 -13.49
N GLY A 78 10.35 -15.63 -14.18
CA GLY A 78 10.52 -14.74 -15.34
C GLY A 78 9.55 -15.07 -16.49
N ALA A 79 9.30 -16.36 -16.73
CA ALA A 79 8.33 -16.80 -17.73
C ALA A 79 6.90 -16.47 -17.31
N LEU A 80 6.55 -16.66 -16.03
CA LEU A 80 5.26 -16.28 -15.49
C LEU A 80 5.01 -14.78 -15.69
N SER A 81 5.93 -13.91 -15.25
CA SER A 81 5.79 -12.47 -15.41
C SER A 81 5.60 -12.07 -16.89
N ARG A 82 6.33 -12.71 -17.81
CA ARG A 82 6.17 -12.46 -19.26
C ARG A 82 4.78 -12.85 -19.76
N VAL A 83 4.26 -13.98 -19.32
CA VAL A 83 2.92 -14.47 -19.70
C VAL A 83 1.84 -13.54 -19.17
N LEU A 84 1.94 -13.08 -17.90
CA LEU A 84 1.00 -12.12 -17.31
C LEU A 84 1.02 -10.79 -18.07
N ALA A 85 2.22 -10.28 -18.38
CA ALA A 85 2.40 -9.02 -19.12
C ALA A 85 1.89 -9.09 -20.57
N SER A 86 1.87 -10.26 -21.18
CA SER A 86 1.35 -10.45 -22.54
C SER A 86 -0.16 -10.63 -22.62
N ASN A 87 -0.85 -10.56 -21.49
CA ASN A 87 -2.29 -10.79 -21.39
C ASN A 87 -2.77 -12.17 -21.92
N THR A 88 -1.88 -13.17 -21.90
CA THR A 88 -2.21 -14.53 -22.34
C THR A 88 -3.25 -15.15 -21.42
N PRO A 89 -4.39 -15.65 -21.93
CA PRO A 89 -5.51 -16.12 -21.10
C PRO A 89 -5.26 -17.50 -20.48
N ILE A 90 -4.20 -17.61 -19.68
CA ILE A 90 -3.80 -18.82 -18.97
C ILE A 90 -4.14 -18.72 -17.47
N LYS A 91 -4.52 -19.85 -16.88
CA LYS A 91 -4.74 -20.00 -15.44
C LYS A 91 -3.54 -20.71 -14.84
N VAL A 92 -2.91 -20.09 -13.85
CA VAL A 92 -1.76 -20.63 -13.15
C VAL A 92 -2.15 -20.95 -11.71
N LEU A 93 -2.19 -22.22 -11.38
CA LEU A 93 -2.45 -22.70 -10.01
C LEU A 93 -1.11 -23.11 -9.38
N VAL A 94 -0.79 -22.48 -8.26
CA VAL A 94 0.44 -22.74 -7.50
C VAL A 94 0.10 -23.53 -6.24
N LEU A 95 0.64 -24.74 -6.13
CA LEU A 95 0.60 -25.52 -4.88
C LEU A 95 1.76 -25.07 -4.01
N ASN A 96 1.46 -24.22 -3.04
CA ASN A 96 2.45 -23.53 -2.24
C ASN A 96 2.69 -24.25 -0.91
N SER A 97 3.76 -25.01 -0.84
CA SER A 97 4.22 -25.69 0.39
C SER A 97 5.31 -24.91 1.13
N GLY A 98 5.83 -23.82 0.54
CA GLY A 98 6.94 -23.06 1.10
C GLY A 98 8.27 -23.82 1.06
N ALA A 99 8.46 -24.75 0.13
CA ALA A 99 9.69 -25.50 -0.06
C ALA A 99 9.68 -26.24 -1.42
N TYR A 100 10.88 -26.65 -1.89
CA TYR A 100 11.02 -27.64 -2.96
C TYR A 100 10.71 -29.04 -2.41
N SER A 101 9.44 -29.32 -2.16
CA SER A 101 9.01 -30.52 -1.44
C SER A 101 9.38 -31.83 -2.17
N ASN A 102 9.26 -31.85 -3.51
CA ASN A 102 9.52 -33.06 -4.28
C ASN A 102 11.02 -33.47 -4.31
N THR A 103 11.93 -32.52 -4.14
CA THR A 103 13.37 -32.77 -4.19
C THR A 103 14.01 -32.96 -2.83
N GLY A 104 13.25 -32.90 -1.73
CA GLY A 104 13.70 -33.15 -0.37
C GLY A 104 13.73 -31.94 0.55
N GLY A 105 12.89 -30.92 0.30
CA GLY A 105 12.63 -29.85 1.26
C GLY A 105 13.61 -28.68 1.23
N GLN A 106 14.27 -28.42 0.09
CA GLN A 106 15.15 -27.25 -0.05
C GLN A 106 14.39 -25.95 0.10
N ALA A 107 15.06 -24.91 0.61
CA ALA A 107 14.49 -23.57 0.69
C ALA A 107 14.25 -22.99 -0.71
N SER A 108 13.04 -22.46 -0.92
CA SER A 108 12.66 -21.64 -2.08
C SER A 108 12.50 -20.17 -1.66
N THR A 109 12.27 -19.28 -2.59
CA THR A 109 11.91 -17.89 -2.25
C THR A 109 10.51 -17.77 -1.64
N SER A 110 9.67 -18.80 -1.73
CA SER A 110 8.39 -18.92 -1.02
C SER A 110 8.52 -19.38 0.43
N SER A 111 9.67 -19.91 0.83
CA SER A 111 9.94 -20.37 2.20
C SER A 111 9.91 -19.21 3.18
N PHE A 112 9.41 -19.46 4.38
CA PHE A 112 9.31 -18.45 5.42
C PHE A 112 10.65 -18.24 6.13
N THR A 113 10.84 -17.04 6.68
CA THR A 113 11.98 -16.70 7.54
C THR A 113 12.05 -17.63 8.75
N GLY A 114 13.23 -18.08 9.13
CA GLY A 114 13.42 -19.03 10.23
C GLY A 114 13.16 -20.49 9.87
N GLN A 115 12.62 -20.77 8.70
CA GLN A 115 12.36 -22.15 8.26
C GLN A 115 13.68 -22.90 8.08
N ASP A 116 13.81 -24.05 8.77
CA ASP A 116 14.89 -25.00 8.62
C ASP A 116 14.64 -25.87 7.39
N SER A 117 15.60 -25.98 6.51
CA SER A 117 15.50 -26.75 5.27
C SER A 117 16.89 -27.06 4.73
N ASP A 118 17.01 -28.03 3.85
CA ASP A 118 18.24 -28.27 3.13
C ASP A 118 18.65 -26.99 2.38
N LEU A 119 19.93 -26.67 2.41
CA LEU A 119 20.52 -25.44 1.86
C LEU A 119 20.19 -24.15 2.63
N SER A 120 19.42 -24.20 3.71
CA SER A 120 19.37 -23.07 4.63
C SER A 120 20.66 -22.95 5.42
N ARG A 121 21.01 -21.72 5.85
CA ARG A 121 22.27 -21.50 6.58
C ARG A 121 22.26 -22.19 7.92
N TYR A 122 23.33 -22.96 8.18
CA TYR A 122 23.64 -23.52 9.49
C TYR A 122 24.86 -22.83 10.07
N GLY A 123 24.69 -22.20 11.22
CA GLY A 123 25.77 -21.62 12.00
C GLY A 123 25.51 -21.73 13.49
N GLY A 124 26.50 -21.45 14.31
CA GLY A 124 26.39 -21.53 15.78
C GLY A 124 25.39 -20.51 16.38
N SER A 125 25.04 -19.45 15.65
CA SER A 125 24.17 -18.34 16.10
C SER A 125 22.94 -18.11 15.25
N HIS A 126 22.87 -18.68 14.05
CA HIS A 126 21.72 -18.47 13.13
C HIS A 126 21.28 -19.81 12.55
N HIS A 127 19.99 -20.08 12.65
CA HIS A 127 19.39 -21.33 12.17
C HIS A 127 18.23 -21.00 11.24
N GLY A 128 18.21 -21.64 10.06
CA GLY A 128 17.13 -21.49 9.09
C GLY A 128 17.35 -20.37 8.08
N LYS A 129 16.31 -20.10 7.30
CA LYS A 129 16.34 -19.07 6.25
C LYS A 129 16.30 -17.66 6.85
N HIS A 130 17.16 -16.78 6.37
CA HIS A 130 17.20 -15.37 6.79
C HIS A 130 16.40 -14.44 5.88
N GLU A 131 16.34 -14.77 4.59
CA GLU A 131 15.70 -13.94 3.60
C GLU A 131 14.18 -13.94 3.82
N THR A 132 13.57 -12.76 3.62
CA THR A 132 12.11 -12.63 3.61
C THR A 132 11.49 -13.41 2.47
N ARG A 133 10.25 -13.83 2.65
CA ARG A 133 9.46 -14.51 1.65
C ARG A 133 9.16 -13.60 0.46
N LYS A 134 9.21 -14.15 -0.75
CA LYS A 134 8.66 -13.50 -1.94
C LYS A 134 7.14 -13.64 -1.94
N GLU A 135 6.43 -12.54 -2.11
CA GLU A 135 4.96 -12.53 -2.18
C GLU A 135 4.49 -12.56 -3.63
N LEU A 136 4.44 -13.76 -4.21
CA LEU A 136 4.09 -13.96 -5.62
C LEU A 136 2.73 -13.36 -5.96
N GLY A 137 1.74 -13.53 -5.09
CA GLY A 137 0.41 -13.01 -5.31
C GLY A 137 0.39 -11.48 -5.48
N LEU A 138 1.08 -10.73 -4.60
CA LEU A 138 1.20 -9.28 -4.75
C LEU A 138 1.95 -8.90 -6.02
N ILE A 139 3.07 -9.58 -6.33
CA ILE A 139 3.83 -9.28 -7.55
C ILE A 139 2.96 -9.52 -8.80
N ALA A 140 2.17 -10.59 -8.80
CA ALA A 140 1.25 -10.90 -9.90
C ALA A 140 0.13 -9.87 -10.02
N SER A 141 -0.40 -9.33 -8.92
CA SER A 141 -1.47 -8.33 -8.93
C SER A 141 -1.05 -6.99 -9.52
N PHE A 142 0.27 -6.70 -9.56
CA PHE A 142 0.79 -5.52 -10.26
C PHE A 142 0.90 -5.69 -11.79
N HIS A 143 0.45 -6.81 -12.35
CA HIS A 143 0.17 -6.92 -13.78
C HIS A 143 -1.31 -6.51 -14.01
N PRO A 144 -1.60 -5.36 -14.63
CA PRO A 144 -2.91 -4.69 -14.53
C PRO A 144 -4.12 -5.51 -14.98
N SER A 145 -3.90 -6.46 -15.89
CA SER A 145 -4.97 -7.30 -16.47
C SER A 145 -5.06 -8.69 -15.85
N THR A 146 -4.47 -8.91 -14.67
CA THR A 146 -4.35 -10.24 -14.07
C THR A 146 -5.30 -10.40 -12.89
N PHE A 147 -6.12 -11.45 -12.92
CA PHE A 147 -6.85 -11.90 -11.74
C PHE A 147 -5.91 -12.69 -10.83
N VAL A 148 -5.88 -12.35 -9.54
CA VAL A 148 -5.02 -13.06 -8.57
C VAL A 148 -5.80 -13.42 -7.33
N CYS A 149 -5.61 -14.62 -6.82
CA CYS A 149 -6.13 -14.99 -5.52
C CYS A 149 -5.13 -15.83 -4.71
N SER A 150 -5.10 -15.57 -3.42
CA SER A 150 -4.46 -16.40 -2.40
C SER A 150 -5.55 -17.13 -1.63
N THR A 151 -5.44 -18.45 -1.51
CA THR A 151 -6.49 -19.27 -0.91
C THR A 151 -5.94 -20.49 -0.17
N SER A 152 -6.83 -21.24 0.48
CA SER A 152 -6.50 -22.47 1.20
C SER A 152 -7.58 -23.51 0.97
N THR A 153 -7.19 -24.76 0.76
CA THR A 153 -8.13 -25.88 0.63
C THR A 153 -8.94 -26.13 1.90
N ALA A 154 -8.47 -25.67 3.06
CA ALA A 154 -9.19 -25.78 4.34
C ALA A 154 -10.44 -24.88 4.42
N LEU A 155 -10.54 -23.87 3.56
CA LEU A 155 -11.66 -22.93 3.48
C LEU A 155 -12.47 -23.18 2.20
N HIS A 156 -13.15 -24.33 2.17
CA HIS A 156 -13.80 -24.88 0.98
C HIS A 156 -14.72 -23.89 0.26
N GLY A 157 -15.50 -23.09 1.00
CA GLY A 157 -16.39 -22.09 0.41
C GLY A 157 -15.62 -21.02 -0.36
N HIS A 158 -14.57 -20.45 0.25
CA HIS A 158 -13.70 -19.47 -0.39
C HIS A 158 -12.96 -20.10 -1.57
N PHE A 159 -12.34 -21.26 -1.38
CA PHE A 159 -11.61 -21.97 -2.45
C PHE A 159 -12.46 -22.21 -3.70
N LEU A 160 -13.71 -22.73 -3.52
CA LEU A 160 -14.62 -22.98 -4.64
C LEU A 160 -15.05 -21.67 -5.32
N LYS A 161 -15.39 -20.64 -4.54
CA LYS A 161 -15.77 -19.33 -5.06
C LYS A 161 -14.68 -18.77 -5.96
N VAL A 162 -13.46 -18.62 -5.43
CA VAL A 162 -12.36 -18.00 -6.19
C VAL A 162 -11.89 -18.87 -7.36
N THR A 163 -12.05 -20.19 -7.30
CA THR A 163 -11.79 -21.09 -8.42
C THR A 163 -12.76 -20.83 -9.57
N MET A 164 -14.05 -20.65 -9.28
CA MET A 164 -15.05 -20.35 -10.31
C MET A 164 -14.81 -18.96 -10.93
N GLU A 165 -14.44 -17.98 -10.12
CA GLU A 165 -14.09 -16.64 -10.59
C GLU A 165 -12.85 -16.67 -11.49
N LEU A 166 -11.81 -17.40 -11.07
CA LEU A 166 -10.58 -17.59 -11.85
C LEU A 166 -10.84 -18.25 -13.20
N LEU A 167 -11.66 -19.32 -13.21
CA LEU A 167 -12.01 -20.03 -14.46
C LEU A 167 -12.87 -19.17 -15.40
N GLY A 168 -13.74 -18.32 -14.85
CA GLY A 168 -14.58 -17.40 -15.61
C GLY A 168 -13.85 -16.15 -16.08
N PHE A 169 -12.66 -15.84 -15.58
CA PHE A 169 -11.90 -14.66 -15.98
C PHE A 169 -11.30 -14.84 -17.38
N GLN A 170 -11.48 -13.87 -18.27
CA GLN A 170 -11.05 -13.95 -19.68
C GLN A 170 -9.63 -13.43 -19.94
N GLY A 171 -8.79 -13.39 -18.94
CA GLY A 171 -7.38 -12.95 -18.99
C GLY A 171 -6.46 -13.91 -18.25
N PRO A 172 -5.20 -13.53 -18.06
CA PRO A 172 -4.27 -14.28 -17.21
C PRO A 172 -4.75 -14.29 -15.79
N ALA A 173 -4.61 -15.43 -15.10
CA ALA A 173 -4.99 -15.52 -13.70
C ALA A 173 -4.03 -16.40 -12.90
N VAL A 174 -3.77 -16.02 -11.65
CA VAL A 174 -2.89 -16.74 -10.73
C VAL A 174 -3.64 -17.07 -9.44
N MET A 175 -3.58 -18.33 -9.03
CA MET A 175 -4.09 -18.81 -7.74
C MET A 175 -2.95 -19.39 -6.94
N ASP A 176 -2.63 -18.78 -5.79
CA ASP A 176 -1.66 -19.30 -4.82
C ASP A 176 -2.40 -20.03 -3.70
N VAL A 177 -2.23 -21.34 -3.67
CA VAL A 177 -2.94 -22.24 -2.73
C VAL A 177 -1.96 -22.73 -1.68
N TYR A 178 -2.12 -22.34 -0.43
CA TYR A 178 -1.35 -22.93 0.66
C TYR A 178 -1.67 -24.43 0.79
N THR A 179 -0.61 -25.24 0.71
CA THR A 179 -0.70 -26.69 0.71
C THR A 179 0.40 -27.29 1.60
N PRO A 180 0.09 -27.77 2.81
CA PRO A 180 1.11 -28.37 3.66
C PRO A 180 1.63 -29.67 3.05
N CYS A 181 2.95 -29.83 3.01
CA CYS A 181 3.60 -31.09 2.69
C CYS A 181 3.79 -31.89 3.98
N GLY A 182 3.17 -33.07 4.10
CA GLY A 182 3.21 -33.86 5.33
C GLY A 182 4.61 -34.17 5.80
N SER A 183 5.51 -34.59 4.90
CA SER A 183 6.91 -34.92 5.21
C SER A 183 7.73 -33.70 5.64
N GLU A 184 7.65 -32.60 4.88
CA GLU A 184 8.49 -31.43 5.10
C GLU A 184 8.05 -30.60 6.31
N HIS A 185 6.72 -30.54 6.56
CA HIS A 185 6.18 -29.80 7.70
C HIS A 185 6.09 -30.67 8.98
N GLY A 186 6.28 -32.00 8.86
CA GLY A 186 6.08 -32.93 9.96
C GLY A 186 4.62 -33.00 10.42
N VAL A 187 3.71 -32.83 9.49
CA VAL A 187 2.27 -32.79 9.74
C VAL A 187 1.61 -34.07 9.20
N SER A 188 0.82 -34.74 10.01
CA SER A 188 0.07 -35.91 9.54
C SER A 188 -1.01 -35.52 8.52
N GLU A 189 -1.38 -36.42 7.64
CA GLU A 189 -2.45 -36.17 6.65
C GLU A 189 -3.76 -35.73 7.31
N ALA A 190 -4.12 -36.37 8.44
CA ALA A 190 -5.31 -35.98 9.20
C ALA A 190 -5.27 -34.56 9.77
N ALA A 191 -4.09 -34.01 10.04
CA ALA A 191 -3.90 -32.66 10.56
C ALA A 191 -3.74 -31.61 9.45
N SER A 192 -3.55 -32.00 8.19
CA SER A 192 -3.29 -31.07 7.06
C SER A 192 -4.35 -30.00 6.93
N ASN A 193 -5.62 -30.35 7.05
CA ASN A 193 -6.71 -29.37 6.93
C ASN A 193 -6.73 -28.37 8.10
N ALA A 194 -6.54 -28.86 9.35
CA ALA A 194 -6.43 -27.96 10.51
C ALA A 194 -5.22 -27.04 10.41
N ARG A 195 -4.08 -27.55 9.91
CA ARG A 195 -2.87 -26.78 9.69
C ARG A 195 -3.05 -25.71 8.61
N SER A 196 -3.71 -26.06 7.51
CA SER A 196 -4.03 -25.12 6.44
C SER A 196 -4.98 -23.99 6.91
N ARG A 197 -5.92 -24.30 7.79
CA ARG A 197 -6.79 -23.33 8.43
C ARG A 197 -6.00 -22.41 9.34
N LEU A 198 -5.14 -22.98 10.18
CA LEU A 198 -4.28 -22.23 11.11
C LEU A 198 -3.34 -21.28 10.38
N ALA A 199 -2.85 -21.63 9.18
CA ALA A 199 -2.03 -20.75 8.36
C ALA A 199 -2.77 -19.44 7.98
N VAL A 200 -4.07 -19.52 7.73
CA VAL A 200 -4.89 -18.35 7.44
C VAL A 200 -5.18 -17.55 8.73
N GLU A 201 -5.62 -18.24 9.76
CA GLU A 201 -6.02 -17.64 11.05
C GLU A 201 -4.83 -16.91 11.72
N SER A 202 -3.63 -17.47 11.65
CA SER A 202 -2.40 -16.88 12.20
C SER A 202 -1.76 -15.77 11.32
N ARG A 203 -2.35 -15.41 10.20
CA ARG A 203 -1.77 -14.51 9.18
C ARG A 203 -0.49 -15.04 8.52
N MET A 204 -0.18 -16.32 8.68
CA MET A 204 0.97 -16.93 7.99
C MET A 204 0.76 -16.94 6.47
N HIS A 205 -0.45 -17.29 6.02
CA HIS A 205 -0.88 -17.25 4.63
C HIS A 205 -2.29 -16.67 4.52
N PRO A 206 -2.46 -15.35 4.62
CA PRO A 206 -3.77 -14.72 4.54
C PRO A 206 -4.37 -14.85 3.15
N LEU A 207 -5.70 -14.87 3.10
CA LEU A 207 -6.46 -14.89 1.86
C LEU A 207 -6.54 -13.48 1.27
N PHE A 208 -6.54 -13.40 -0.04
CA PHE A 208 -6.96 -12.20 -0.76
C PHE A 208 -7.41 -12.55 -2.18
N VAL A 209 -8.20 -11.68 -2.75
CA VAL A 209 -8.56 -11.67 -4.16
C VAL A 209 -8.22 -10.30 -4.73
N HIS A 210 -7.56 -10.28 -5.87
CA HIS A 210 -7.37 -9.11 -6.71
C HIS A 210 -8.11 -9.34 -8.02
N ASP A 211 -9.18 -8.58 -8.23
CA ASP A 211 -9.96 -8.60 -9.48
C ASP A 211 -9.95 -7.20 -10.11
N PRO A 212 -9.25 -7.00 -11.22
CA PRO A 212 -9.17 -5.69 -11.87
C PRO A 212 -10.51 -5.21 -12.47
N ARG A 213 -11.58 -6.03 -12.41
CA ARG A 213 -12.93 -5.69 -12.87
C ARG A 213 -13.82 -5.16 -11.75
N ALA A 214 -13.39 -5.24 -10.49
CA ALA A 214 -14.26 -5.02 -9.34
C ALA A 214 -14.61 -3.54 -9.09
N GLY A 215 -13.95 -2.61 -9.76
CA GLY A 215 -14.21 -1.17 -9.63
C GLY A 215 -13.15 -0.32 -10.28
N ASP A 216 -13.16 0.97 -9.98
CA ASP A 216 -12.28 1.96 -10.60
C ASP A 216 -11.02 2.28 -9.78
N THR A 217 -10.99 1.89 -8.50
CA THR A 217 -9.90 2.18 -7.59
C THR A 217 -9.12 0.92 -7.20
N LEU A 218 -7.88 1.09 -6.78
CA LEU A 218 -7.05 0.00 -6.28
C LEU A 218 -7.71 -0.72 -5.08
N HIS A 219 -8.42 0.01 -4.23
CA HIS A 219 -9.13 -0.55 -3.08
C HIS A 219 -10.29 -1.46 -3.49
N ASP A 220 -10.99 -1.12 -4.59
CA ASP A 220 -12.07 -1.95 -5.11
C ASP A 220 -11.55 -3.29 -5.64
N TRP A 221 -10.30 -3.32 -6.16
CA TRP A 221 -9.71 -4.51 -6.73
C TRP A 221 -9.30 -5.55 -5.71
N PHE A 222 -9.05 -5.14 -4.44
CA PHE A 222 -8.61 -6.04 -3.39
C PHE A 222 -9.73 -6.40 -2.42
N SER A 223 -9.93 -7.70 -2.19
CA SER A 223 -10.84 -8.24 -1.18
C SER A 223 -10.10 -9.17 -0.23
N LEU A 224 -10.36 -9.00 1.07
CA LEU A 224 -9.84 -9.86 2.15
C LEU A 224 -10.93 -10.80 2.70
N GLU A 225 -12.03 -10.98 1.96
CA GLU A 225 -13.13 -11.88 2.34
C GLU A 225 -12.60 -13.29 2.65
N GLY A 226 -13.14 -13.92 3.67
CA GLY A 226 -12.74 -15.26 4.13
C GLY A 226 -11.69 -15.27 5.24
N ASN A 227 -10.96 -14.15 5.48
CA ASN A 227 -10.11 -14.06 6.66
C ASN A 227 -10.93 -13.70 7.89
N PRO A 228 -10.63 -14.29 9.07
CA PRO A 228 -11.23 -13.86 10.32
C PRO A 228 -10.68 -12.47 10.72
N ASP A 229 -11.49 -11.70 11.48
CA ASP A 229 -11.08 -10.44 12.14
C ASP A 229 -10.24 -9.51 11.24
N VAL A 230 -10.76 -9.18 10.05
CA VAL A 230 -10.03 -8.44 9.00
C VAL A 230 -9.47 -7.09 9.50
N GLY A 231 -10.14 -6.42 10.43
CA GLY A 231 -9.71 -5.15 11.02
C GLY A 231 -8.62 -5.28 12.09
N GLN A 232 -8.27 -6.50 12.52
CA GLN A 232 -7.27 -6.75 13.57
C GLN A 232 -5.94 -7.22 12.97
N THR A 233 -4.84 -6.90 13.65
CA THR A 233 -3.52 -7.40 13.29
C THR A 233 -3.46 -8.92 13.46
N TRP A 234 -3.83 -9.39 14.65
CA TRP A 234 -3.84 -10.80 15.01
C TRP A 234 -5.27 -11.26 15.33
N THR A 235 -5.51 -12.53 15.13
CA THR A 235 -6.72 -13.21 15.64
C THR A 235 -6.47 -13.70 17.05
N SER A 236 -7.38 -14.47 17.61
CA SER A 236 -7.21 -15.11 18.90
C SER A 236 -7.44 -16.62 18.81
N SER A 237 -6.78 -17.36 19.69
CA SER A 237 -7.01 -18.78 19.90
C SER A 237 -7.25 -19.08 21.37
N THR A 238 -7.92 -20.21 21.65
CA THR A 238 -8.12 -20.69 23.00
C THR A 238 -7.21 -21.88 23.25
N LEU A 239 -6.31 -21.73 24.22
CA LEU A 239 -5.44 -22.79 24.69
C LEU A 239 -6.07 -23.48 25.90
N GLU A 240 -6.24 -24.80 25.81
CA GLU A 240 -6.72 -25.64 26.92
C GLU A 240 -5.52 -26.25 27.64
N TYR A 241 -5.47 -26.12 28.96
CA TYR A 241 -4.38 -26.67 29.79
C TYR A 241 -4.89 -27.16 31.13
N LEU A 242 -4.09 -27.99 31.82
CA LEU A 242 -4.36 -28.43 33.18
C LEU A 242 -3.63 -27.56 34.19
N ASP A 243 -4.32 -27.10 35.23
CA ASP A 243 -3.73 -26.40 36.35
C ASP A 243 -3.01 -27.35 37.32
N ALA A 244 -2.49 -26.83 38.42
CA ALA A 244 -1.76 -27.60 39.44
C ALA A 244 -2.62 -28.71 40.10
N ASP A 245 -3.94 -28.53 40.13
CA ASP A 245 -4.89 -29.44 40.71
C ASP A 245 -5.43 -30.46 39.68
N GLY A 246 -4.98 -30.36 38.42
CA GLY A 246 -5.41 -31.19 37.29
C GLY A 246 -6.77 -30.78 36.71
N ALA A 247 -7.29 -29.60 37.05
CA ALA A 247 -8.51 -29.08 36.47
C ALA A 247 -8.23 -28.44 35.10
N VAL A 248 -9.19 -28.63 34.16
CA VAL A 248 -9.10 -28.04 32.81
C VAL A 248 -9.33 -26.52 32.90
N GLN A 249 -8.40 -25.76 32.39
CA GLN A 249 -8.46 -24.32 32.27
C GLN A 249 -8.42 -23.92 30.80
N LEU A 250 -9.05 -22.78 30.48
CA LEU A 250 -9.05 -22.17 29.15
C LEU A 250 -8.42 -20.80 29.20
N MET A 251 -7.48 -20.52 28.32
CA MET A 251 -6.85 -19.21 28.19
C MET A 251 -6.94 -18.75 26.73
N THR A 252 -7.48 -17.55 26.52
CA THR A 252 -7.48 -16.91 25.21
C THR A 252 -6.17 -16.14 25.02
N THR A 253 -5.47 -16.42 23.92
CA THR A 253 -4.20 -15.77 23.54
C THR A 253 -4.29 -15.23 22.12
N PRO A 254 -3.52 -14.19 21.78
CA PRO A 254 -3.32 -13.84 20.39
C PRO A 254 -2.79 -15.03 19.59
N LEU A 255 -3.24 -15.15 18.35
CA LEU A 255 -2.78 -16.16 17.41
C LEU A 255 -1.92 -15.47 16.35
N THR A 256 -0.61 -15.66 16.45
CA THR A 256 0.39 -15.08 15.58
C THR A 256 1.06 -16.14 14.70
N PRO A 257 1.91 -15.76 13.74
CA PRO A 257 2.75 -16.71 13.00
C PRO A 257 3.65 -17.57 13.89
N ALA A 258 3.96 -17.14 15.11
CA ALA A 258 4.79 -17.93 16.02
C ALA A 258 4.06 -19.17 16.56
N GLU A 259 2.77 -19.07 16.90
CA GLU A 259 1.95 -20.22 17.29
C GLU A 259 1.78 -21.20 16.13
N PHE A 260 1.65 -20.68 14.90
CA PHE A 260 1.67 -21.55 13.72
C PHE A 260 3.03 -22.27 13.59
N ALA A 261 4.14 -21.53 13.63
CA ALA A 261 5.48 -22.09 13.46
C ALA A 261 5.84 -23.11 14.54
N LEU A 262 5.44 -22.90 15.80
CA LEU A 262 5.68 -23.83 16.91
C LEU A 262 5.16 -25.26 16.63
N GLY A 263 4.08 -25.37 15.85
CA GLY A 263 3.49 -26.65 15.51
C GLY A 263 4.08 -27.36 14.30
N GLU A 264 5.17 -26.87 13.69
CA GLU A 264 5.79 -27.48 12.51
C GLU A 264 7.26 -27.83 12.74
N THR A 265 7.67 -29.01 12.28
CA THR A 265 9.06 -29.51 12.51
C THR A 265 10.12 -28.63 11.88
N ARG A 266 9.82 -27.96 10.77
CA ARG A 266 10.72 -27.06 10.06
C ARG A 266 11.08 -25.79 10.85
N PHE A 267 10.40 -25.50 11.96
CA PHE A 267 10.72 -24.41 12.88
C PHE A 267 11.17 -24.88 14.26
N LYS A 268 11.28 -26.20 14.49
CA LYS A 268 11.55 -26.74 15.82
C LYS A 268 12.77 -26.15 16.50
N LYS A 269 13.82 -25.81 15.76
CA LYS A 269 15.07 -25.24 16.31
C LYS A 269 14.93 -23.79 16.74
N GLN A 270 13.85 -23.11 16.38
CA GLN A 270 13.58 -21.72 16.69
C GLN A 270 12.95 -21.51 18.07
N PHE A 271 12.63 -22.62 18.76
CA PHE A 271 11.87 -22.58 19.99
C PHE A 271 12.60 -23.35 21.10
N ARG A 272 12.54 -22.81 22.30
CA ARG A 272 13.02 -23.46 23.51
C ARG A 272 12.15 -23.13 24.71
N ARG A 273 12.09 -23.98 25.72
CA ARG A 273 11.40 -23.63 26.96
C ARG A 273 12.02 -22.39 27.58
N LEU A 274 11.21 -21.46 28.06
CA LEU A 274 11.66 -20.26 28.77
C LEU A 274 12.37 -20.68 30.05
N ARG A 275 13.50 -20.06 30.35
CA ARG A 275 14.28 -20.32 31.57
C ARG A 275 13.71 -19.52 32.74
N PRO A 276 13.80 -20.03 34.00
CA PRO A 276 13.30 -19.31 35.17
C PRO A 276 13.89 -17.90 35.35
N GLU A 277 15.18 -17.74 35.03
CA GLU A 277 15.88 -16.46 35.10
C GLU A 277 15.39 -15.41 34.08
N GLU A 278 14.76 -15.85 33.02
CA GLU A 278 14.23 -15.00 31.96
C GLU A 278 12.79 -14.50 32.22
N GLU A 279 12.10 -15.07 33.20
CA GLU A 279 10.68 -14.77 33.50
C GLU A 279 10.41 -13.28 33.70
N THR A 280 11.32 -12.56 34.39
CA THR A 280 11.15 -11.13 34.67
C THR A 280 11.18 -10.26 33.41
N GLY A 281 11.93 -10.69 32.37
CA GLY A 281 12.05 -9.99 31.10
C GLY A 281 11.17 -10.56 29.98
N ALA A 282 10.39 -11.62 30.26
CA ALA A 282 9.60 -12.28 29.25
C ALA A 282 8.37 -11.48 28.85
N LEU A 283 8.11 -11.39 27.55
CA LEU A 283 6.93 -10.75 26.96
C LEU A 283 6.29 -11.68 25.92
N PRO A 284 4.95 -11.73 25.84
CA PRO A 284 4.27 -12.34 24.70
C PRO A 284 4.79 -11.75 23.39
N ILE A 285 4.91 -12.59 22.36
CA ILE A 285 5.55 -12.16 21.10
C ILE A 285 4.77 -11.05 20.38
N ASP A 286 3.46 -11.03 20.49
CA ASP A 286 2.60 -9.98 19.95
C ASP A 286 2.89 -8.61 20.60
N GLU A 287 3.08 -8.58 21.92
CA GLU A 287 3.50 -7.37 22.65
C GLU A 287 4.96 -6.99 22.34
N PHE A 288 5.85 -8.00 22.22
CA PHE A 288 7.26 -7.78 21.93
C PHE A 288 7.49 -7.08 20.59
N VAL A 289 6.79 -7.49 19.53
CA VAL A 289 6.92 -6.89 18.19
C VAL A 289 6.31 -5.48 18.08
N GLU A 290 5.48 -5.08 19.05
CA GLU A 290 4.97 -3.70 19.15
C GLU A 290 5.99 -2.74 19.76
N LEU A 291 6.97 -3.26 20.50
CA LEU A 291 7.99 -2.43 21.12
C LEU A 291 8.97 -1.87 20.07
N PRO A 292 9.35 -0.60 20.18
CA PRO A 292 10.50 -0.08 19.45
C PRO A 292 11.75 -0.91 19.73
N GLU A 293 12.60 -1.11 18.75
CA GLU A 293 13.82 -1.93 18.86
C GLU A 293 14.70 -1.55 20.06
N ALA A 294 14.84 -0.24 20.34
CA ALA A 294 15.59 0.26 21.48
C ALA A 294 15.06 -0.19 22.86
N GLN A 295 13.80 -0.64 22.93
CA GLN A 295 13.16 -1.08 24.19
C GLN A 295 13.14 -2.61 24.33
N ARG A 296 13.64 -3.35 23.34
CA ARG A 296 13.66 -4.82 23.34
C ARG A 296 14.84 -5.41 24.09
N GLY A 297 15.88 -4.62 24.34
CA GLY A 297 17.09 -5.08 25.02
C GLY A 297 16.80 -5.72 26.37
N GLY A 298 17.30 -6.95 26.58
CA GLY A 298 17.11 -7.72 27.82
C GLY A 298 15.72 -8.37 27.98
N ARG A 299 14.84 -8.26 26.99
CA ARG A 299 13.53 -8.91 26.96
C ARG A 299 13.58 -10.20 26.15
N VAL A 300 12.74 -11.16 26.47
CA VAL A 300 12.67 -12.46 25.79
C VAL A 300 11.23 -12.66 25.26
N PRO A 301 11.05 -12.73 23.93
CA PRO A 301 9.75 -13.00 23.36
C PRO A 301 9.35 -14.46 23.57
N PHE A 302 8.09 -14.71 23.90
CA PHE A 302 7.58 -16.06 24.11
C PHE A 302 6.16 -16.23 23.58
N VAL A 303 5.78 -17.49 23.36
CA VAL A 303 4.39 -17.92 23.14
C VAL A 303 3.97 -18.88 24.26
N TYR A 304 2.66 -18.95 24.51
CA TYR A 304 2.11 -19.97 25.41
C TYR A 304 1.92 -21.31 24.67
N ALA A 305 2.22 -22.39 25.38
CA ALA A 305 2.02 -23.76 24.88
C ALA A 305 1.67 -24.70 26.06
N THR A 306 1.43 -25.95 25.76
CA THR A 306 1.28 -27.00 26.76
C THR A 306 2.43 -28.02 26.63
N ASP A 307 2.86 -28.57 27.76
CA ASP A 307 3.79 -29.71 27.78
C ASP A 307 3.04 -31.06 27.56
N ASP A 308 3.80 -32.14 27.59
CA ASP A 308 3.26 -33.49 27.38
C ASP A 308 2.19 -33.89 28.44
N GLU A 309 2.26 -33.29 29.64
CA GLU A 309 1.26 -33.43 30.70
C GLU A 309 0.14 -32.40 30.61
N ARG A 310 0.05 -31.65 29.46
CA ARG A 310 -0.96 -30.63 29.22
C ARG A 310 -0.89 -29.44 30.18
N ARG A 311 0.24 -29.21 30.86
CA ARG A 311 0.44 -28.05 31.73
C ARG A 311 0.91 -26.85 30.92
N LEU A 312 0.45 -25.67 31.33
CA LEU A 312 0.83 -24.41 30.69
C LEU A 312 2.34 -24.15 30.83
N ILE A 313 2.97 -23.88 29.70
CA ILE A 313 4.41 -23.48 29.64
C ILE A 313 4.57 -22.25 28.75
N LYS A 314 5.68 -21.54 28.98
CA LYS A 314 6.15 -20.47 28.07
C LYS A 314 7.29 -21.00 27.22
N VAL A 315 7.21 -20.75 25.94
CA VAL A 315 8.20 -21.17 24.94
C VAL A 315 8.83 -19.93 24.33
N ALA A 316 10.13 -19.73 24.62
CA ALA A 316 10.87 -18.61 24.09
C ALA A 316 11.11 -18.77 22.57
N CYS A 317 10.96 -17.66 21.85
CA CYS A 317 11.14 -17.54 20.42
C CYS A 317 12.56 -17.01 20.07
N SER A 318 13.11 -17.45 18.95
CA SER A 318 14.37 -16.91 18.41
C SER A 318 14.15 -15.57 17.71
N ASP A 319 15.23 -14.88 17.36
CA ASP A 319 15.20 -13.66 16.57
C ASP A 319 14.62 -13.89 15.16
N GLU A 320 14.79 -15.10 14.59
CA GLU A 320 14.21 -15.48 13.31
C GLU A 320 12.68 -15.59 13.38
N VAL A 321 12.13 -16.05 14.52
CA VAL A 321 10.67 -16.07 14.73
C VAL A 321 10.14 -14.66 14.92
N VAL A 322 10.86 -13.78 15.62
CA VAL A 322 10.52 -12.37 15.70
C VAL A 322 10.46 -11.74 14.31
N ALA A 323 11.49 -11.96 13.50
CA ALA A 323 11.53 -11.47 12.12
C ALA A 323 10.41 -12.03 11.25
N LEU A 324 10.02 -13.30 11.44
CA LEU A 324 8.88 -13.93 10.78
C LEU A 324 7.57 -13.23 11.16
N VAL A 325 7.34 -13.00 12.45
CA VAL A 325 6.11 -12.34 12.94
C VAL A 325 6.02 -10.92 12.41
N GLU A 326 7.13 -10.16 12.44
CA GLU A 326 7.18 -8.80 11.89
C GLU A 326 6.97 -8.77 10.37
N ASP A 327 7.53 -9.72 9.64
CA ASP A 327 7.33 -9.84 8.19
C ASP A 327 5.87 -10.10 7.86
N ARG A 328 5.23 -11.07 8.52
CA ARG A 328 3.81 -11.39 8.30
C ARG A 328 2.88 -10.26 8.75
N ARG A 329 3.21 -9.55 9.83
CA ARG A 329 2.49 -8.36 10.26
C ARG A 329 2.50 -7.29 9.18
N ARG A 330 3.68 -6.95 8.64
CA ARG A 330 3.81 -5.97 7.54
C ARG A 330 3.05 -6.40 6.30
N TYR A 331 3.13 -7.68 5.94
CA TYR A 331 2.39 -8.23 4.81
C TYR A 331 0.88 -8.09 5.01
N TRP A 332 0.36 -8.46 6.19
CA TRP A 332 -1.06 -8.31 6.52
C TRP A 332 -1.51 -6.86 6.49
N GLN A 333 -0.75 -5.94 7.08
CA GLN A 333 -1.02 -4.50 7.03
C GLN A 333 -1.03 -3.97 5.60
N THR A 334 -0.12 -4.45 4.74
CA THR A 334 -0.11 -4.11 3.31
C THR A 334 -1.40 -4.57 2.62
N LEU A 335 -1.85 -5.78 2.88
CA LEU A 335 -3.13 -6.27 2.34
C LEU A 335 -4.33 -5.47 2.85
N GLN A 336 -4.37 -5.14 4.15
CA GLN A 336 -5.42 -4.29 4.73
C GLN A 336 -5.44 -2.90 4.07
N TYR A 337 -4.28 -2.31 3.84
CA TYR A 337 -4.15 -1.03 3.14
C TYR A 337 -4.65 -1.13 1.70
N LEU A 338 -4.22 -2.13 0.94
CA LEU A 338 -4.66 -2.35 -0.45
C LEU A 338 -6.17 -2.58 -0.56
N ALA A 339 -6.77 -3.23 0.41
CA ALA A 339 -8.22 -3.47 0.48
C ALA A 339 -9.02 -2.34 1.14
N GLY A 340 -8.39 -1.21 1.48
CA GLY A 340 -9.07 -0.05 2.09
C GLY A 340 -9.72 -0.32 3.45
N VAL A 341 -9.25 -1.33 4.20
CA VAL A 341 -9.89 -1.76 5.48
C VAL A 341 -9.97 -0.64 6.50
N HIS A 342 -8.98 0.25 6.53
CA HIS A 342 -8.92 1.37 7.47
C HIS A 342 -9.44 2.70 6.88
N GLU A 343 -9.79 2.74 5.60
CA GLU A 343 -10.21 3.96 4.93
C GLU A 343 -11.51 4.52 5.53
N ALA A 344 -12.47 3.66 5.84
CA ALA A 344 -13.71 4.06 6.50
C ALA A 344 -13.48 4.66 7.90
N GLN A 345 -12.52 4.14 8.66
CA GLN A 345 -12.15 4.67 9.98
C GLN A 345 -11.44 6.01 9.86
N LEU A 346 -10.49 6.14 8.93
CA LEU A 346 -9.80 7.40 8.64
C LEU A 346 -10.76 8.46 8.14
N THR A 347 -11.66 8.11 7.24
CA THR A 347 -12.70 9.01 6.74
C THR A 347 -13.64 9.45 7.84
N ALA A 348 -14.02 8.55 8.76
CA ALA A 348 -14.87 8.89 9.90
C ALA A 348 -14.14 9.83 10.89
N LEU A 349 -12.85 9.60 11.15
CA LEU A 349 -12.02 10.48 11.99
C LEU A 349 -11.86 11.86 11.35
N HIS A 350 -11.51 11.94 10.07
CA HIS A 350 -11.39 13.20 9.33
C HIS A 350 -12.72 13.96 9.30
N ARG A 351 -13.84 13.25 9.17
CA ARG A 351 -15.17 13.87 9.22
C ARG A 351 -15.48 14.46 10.59
N ALA A 352 -15.16 13.72 11.67
CA ALA A 352 -15.34 14.21 13.04
C ALA A 352 -14.46 15.45 13.32
N ASP A 353 -13.20 15.44 12.89
CA ASP A 353 -12.29 16.57 13.01
C ASP A 353 -12.79 17.79 12.19
N PHE A 354 -13.30 17.54 11.00
CA PHE A 354 -13.89 18.60 10.15
C PHE A 354 -15.15 19.19 10.77
N ASP A 355 -16.03 18.36 11.31
CA ASP A 355 -17.27 18.81 11.98
C ASP A 355 -16.94 19.63 13.25
N ASP A 356 -15.95 19.23 14.05
CA ASP A 356 -15.47 20.00 15.20
C ASP A 356 -14.87 21.34 14.77
N LEU A 357 -14.03 21.35 13.73
CA LEU A 357 -13.45 22.57 13.19
C LEU A 357 -14.54 23.52 12.67
N GLN A 358 -15.53 22.98 11.97
CA GLN A 358 -16.67 23.75 11.46
C GLN A 358 -17.53 24.34 12.60
N ALA A 359 -17.77 23.57 13.68
CA ALA A 359 -18.45 24.03 14.88
C ALA A 359 -17.69 25.19 15.54
N ARG A 360 -16.41 25.03 15.76
CA ARG A 360 -15.52 26.06 16.34
C ARG A 360 -15.46 27.33 15.48
N TYR A 361 -15.42 27.16 14.16
CA TYR A 361 -15.44 28.30 13.21
C TYR A 361 -16.78 29.04 13.28
N SER A 362 -17.91 28.34 13.30
CA SER A 362 -19.24 28.95 13.39
C SER A 362 -19.44 29.68 14.73
N GLU A 363 -18.94 29.12 15.84
CA GLU A 363 -18.96 29.76 17.15
C GLU A 363 -18.12 31.05 17.17
N ALA A 364 -16.91 31.01 16.60
CA ALA A 364 -16.04 32.19 16.49
C ALA A 364 -16.65 33.27 15.62
N MET A 365 -17.35 32.90 14.53
CA MET A 365 -18.07 33.85 13.67
C MET A 365 -19.25 34.48 14.42
N ALA A 366 -20.04 33.71 15.16
CA ALA A 366 -21.12 34.23 15.99
C ALA A 366 -20.64 35.20 17.08
N GLN A 367 -19.52 34.87 17.74
CA GLN A 367 -18.90 35.76 18.73
C GLN A 367 -18.43 37.08 18.10
N ARG A 368 -17.85 36.99 16.88
CA ARG A 368 -17.41 38.19 16.13
C ARG A 368 -18.61 39.05 15.73
N GLU A 369 -19.70 38.45 15.26
CA GLU A 369 -20.94 39.14 14.89
C GLU A 369 -21.57 39.85 16.09
N ALA A 370 -21.68 39.15 17.22
CA ALA A 370 -22.15 39.73 18.48
C ALA A 370 -21.27 40.91 18.96
N SER A 371 -19.95 40.80 18.76
CA SER A 371 -19.01 41.89 19.10
C SER A 371 -19.19 43.11 18.19
N LEU A 372 -19.44 42.91 16.89
CA LEU A 372 -19.73 43.96 15.93
C LEU A 372 -21.05 44.66 16.23
N ASP A 373 -22.08 43.90 16.59
CA ASP A 373 -23.40 44.45 17.01
C ASP A 373 -23.24 45.26 18.29
N ALA A 374 -22.48 44.81 19.27
CA ALA A 374 -22.20 45.56 20.50
C ALA A 374 -21.47 46.88 20.21
N ILE A 375 -20.49 46.89 19.32
CA ILE A 375 -19.78 48.09 18.85
C ILE A 375 -20.75 49.03 18.14
N ALA A 376 -21.53 48.52 17.20
CA ALA A 376 -22.51 49.33 16.47
C ALA A 376 -23.54 49.97 17.41
N LYS A 377 -24.04 49.26 18.40
CA LYS A 377 -24.94 49.77 19.45
C LYS A 377 -24.24 50.88 20.26
N ALA A 378 -23.00 50.65 20.73
CA ALA A 378 -22.24 51.64 21.48
C ALA A 378 -21.98 52.92 20.66
N MET A 379 -21.69 52.77 19.36
CA MET A 379 -21.53 53.94 18.47
C MET A 379 -22.85 54.72 18.25
N THR A 380 -23.97 54.02 18.17
CA THR A 380 -25.31 54.65 18.06
C THR A 380 -25.67 55.38 19.35
N GLU A 381 -25.40 54.81 20.53
CA GLU A 381 -25.62 55.45 21.83
C GLU A 381 -24.72 56.71 21.98
N LEU A 382 -23.46 56.67 21.55
CA LEU A 382 -22.56 57.82 21.55
C LEU A 382 -23.09 58.94 20.61
N ALA A 383 -23.57 58.55 19.41
CA ALA A 383 -24.12 59.51 18.46
C ALA A 383 -25.39 60.18 18.97
N THR A 384 -26.24 59.46 19.69
CA THR A 384 -27.47 59.99 20.28
C THR A 384 -27.28 60.75 21.58
N SER A 385 -26.19 60.52 22.33
CA SER A 385 -25.86 61.26 23.55
C SER A 385 -25.14 62.59 23.28
N SER A 386 -24.72 62.83 22.07
CA SER A 386 -24.13 64.11 21.64
C SER A 386 -25.17 65.14 21.27
N THR A 387 -26.05 65.54 22.20
CA THR A 387 -26.75 66.84 22.14
C THR A 387 -25.75 67.89 22.64
N ALA A 388 -25.09 68.53 21.69
CA ALA A 388 -24.19 69.65 21.96
C ALA A 388 -24.91 70.86 22.55
N PRO A 389 -24.35 71.53 23.57
CA PRO A 389 -24.68 72.92 23.82
C PRO A 389 -23.90 73.75 22.79
N SER A 390 -24.63 74.60 22.08
CA SER A 390 -24.08 75.64 21.20
C SER A 390 -23.21 76.60 22.00
N GLY A 391 -21.89 76.49 21.82
CA GLY A 391 -20.92 77.46 22.31
C GLY A 391 -19.87 77.66 21.26
N GLY A 392 -19.98 78.81 20.54
CA GLY A 392 -19.04 79.20 19.54
C GLY A 392 -17.62 79.36 20.06
N PHE A 393 -16.66 78.79 19.40
CA PHE A 393 -15.23 79.15 19.54
C PHE A 393 -14.63 79.52 18.21
N SER A 394 -14.12 80.74 18.23
CA SER A 394 -13.38 81.44 17.16
C SER A 394 -12.06 80.75 16.92
N PHE A 395 -11.72 80.57 15.64
CA PHE A 395 -10.38 80.16 15.18
C PHE A 395 -9.38 81.31 15.33
N GLY A 396 -8.38 81.04 16.14
CA GLY A 396 -7.13 81.84 16.15
C GLY A 396 -6.01 80.89 15.64
N GLY A 397 -5.38 81.31 14.52
CA GLY A 397 -4.30 80.57 13.92
C GLY A 397 -2.98 80.76 14.66
N ALA A 398 -2.17 79.75 14.71
CA ALA A 398 -0.71 79.87 14.87
C ALA A 398 0.00 78.70 14.19
N SER A 399 0.93 79.01 13.39
CA SER A 399 1.86 78.21 12.60
C SER A 399 2.85 77.38 13.42
N GLY A 400 3.08 76.12 12.97
CA GLY A 400 4.14 75.13 13.03
C GLY A 400 5.36 75.29 13.97
N PRO A 401 6.37 74.38 13.97
CA PRO A 401 6.62 73.21 13.09
C PRO A 401 7.03 71.91 13.84
N GLY A 402 6.99 70.80 13.12
CA GLY A 402 8.03 69.77 13.08
C GLY A 402 8.00 68.60 14.04
N GLY A 403 8.03 67.40 13.50
CA GLY A 403 8.63 66.24 14.15
C GLY A 403 7.82 64.95 14.06
N GLY A 404 8.24 64.12 13.15
CA GLY A 404 7.66 62.84 12.75
C GLY A 404 7.61 61.72 13.74
N ALA A 405 6.75 60.78 13.43
CA ALA A 405 6.99 59.33 13.50
C ALA A 405 5.73 58.62 13.02
N THR A 406 5.91 57.95 11.95
CA THR A 406 4.93 57.07 11.28
C THR A 406 4.89 55.73 11.93
N ALA A 407 3.73 55.19 12.15
CA ALA A 407 3.49 53.75 12.14
C ALA A 407 2.12 53.47 11.51
N PRO A 408 2.04 52.67 10.46
CA PRO A 408 0.78 52.30 9.84
C PRO A 408 0.20 51.04 10.48
N VAL A 409 -1.04 51.10 10.88
CA VAL A 409 -1.85 49.97 11.21
C VAL A 409 -2.43 49.41 9.90
N GLY A 410 -2.00 48.17 9.55
CA GLY A 410 -2.51 47.45 8.42
C GLY A 410 -3.88 46.85 8.71
N SER A 411 -4.81 47.15 7.84
CA SER A 411 -6.13 46.54 7.80
C SER A 411 -6.06 45.20 7.06
N THR A 412 -6.36 44.09 7.76
CA THR A 412 -6.62 42.79 7.15
C THR A 412 -8.10 42.67 6.79
N GLY A 413 -8.36 42.69 5.50
CA GLY A 413 -9.68 42.33 4.95
C GLY A 413 -9.67 40.92 4.45
N ALA A 414 -10.52 40.07 5.05
CA ALA A 414 -10.84 38.76 4.52
C ALA A 414 -12.05 38.82 3.59
N ALA A 415 -11.94 38.24 2.40
CA ALA A 415 -13.10 37.92 1.59
C ALA A 415 -12.93 36.54 0.97
N ALA A 416 -13.89 35.69 1.27
CA ALA A 416 -14.10 34.38 0.65
C ALA A 416 -14.84 34.52 -0.68
N GLY A 417 -14.57 33.61 -1.61
CA GLY A 417 -15.61 33.21 -2.59
C GLY A 417 -15.22 33.24 -4.06
N SER A 418 -15.15 32.04 -4.62
CA SER A 418 -15.49 31.63 -6.00
C SER A 418 -14.78 32.30 -7.21
N ALA A 419 -14.17 31.44 -8.01
CA ALA A 419 -13.76 31.68 -9.41
C ALA A 419 -14.96 32.04 -10.31
N PRO A 420 -14.83 32.61 -11.55
CA PRO A 420 -13.74 32.38 -12.50
C PRO A 420 -13.26 33.61 -13.31
N ALA A 421 -12.12 33.41 -13.93
CA ALA A 421 -11.66 33.99 -15.22
C ALA A 421 -11.48 35.49 -15.45
N ALA A 422 -10.29 35.78 -15.92
CA ALA A 422 -9.83 36.77 -16.90
C ALA A 422 -9.35 38.15 -16.44
N ALA A 423 -8.06 38.31 -16.71
CA ALA A 423 -7.34 39.48 -17.22
C ALA A 423 -7.35 40.80 -16.42
N GLY A 424 -6.11 41.20 -16.10
CA GLY A 424 -5.82 42.63 -16.08
C GLY A 424 -4.79 43.12 -15.07
N THR A 425 -3.54 43.19 -15.50
CA THR A 425 -2.54 44.23 -15.25
C THR A 425 -2.32 44.81 -13.84
N GLY A 426 -1.12 44.62 -13.36
CA GLY A 426 -0.56 45.42 -12.27
C GLY A 426 0.82 45.01 -11.79
N GLY A 427 1.85 45.36 -12.42
CA GLY A 427 3.01 46.15 -12.06
C GLY A 427 4.20 45.48 -11.39
N GLY A 428 5.20 45.13 -12.09
CA GLY A 428 6.61 45.39 -11.73
C GLY A 428 7.49 44.25 -11.22
N ALA A 429 7.00 43.27 -10.57
CA ALA A 429 7.83 42.14 -10.12
C ALA A 429 7.46 40.79 -10.78
N THR A 430 6.29 40.71 -11.38
CA THR A 430 5.75 39.48 -12.01
C THR A 430 6.20 39.30 -13.46
N ALA A 431 6.70 40.30 -14.12
CA ALA A 431 7.11 40.23 -15.53
C ALA A 431 8.40 39.41 -15.75
N ALA A 432 9.31 39.40 -14.78
CA ALA A 432 10.54 38.59 -14.85
C ALA A 432 10.28 37.09 -14.59
N VAL A 433 9.25 36.75 -13.81
CA VAL A 433 8.91 35.39 -13.45
C VAL A 433 8.22 34.64 -14.59
N ALA A 434 7.43 35.35 -15.43
CA ALA A 434 6.72 34.73 -16.55
C ALA A 434 7.63 34.29 -17.72
N SER A 435 8.90 34.66 -17.71
CA SER A 435 9.91 34.22 -18.71
C SER A 435 10.91 33.18 -18.17
N ALA A 436 10.80 32.82 -16.90
CA ALA A 436 11.71 31.88 -16.29
C ALA A 436 11.42 30.47 -16.81
N PRO A 437 12.45 29.67 -17.15
CA PRO A 437 12.27 28.29 -17.64
C PRO A 437 11.70 27.39 -16.56
N VAL A 438 11.96 27.67 -15.29
CA VAL A 438 11.47 26.97 -14.12
C VAL A 438 11.38 27.91 -12.93
N TRP A 439 10.37 27.78 -12.11
CA TRP A 439 10.11 28.67 -10.97
C TRP A 439 9.48 27.91 -9.80
N LEU A 440 9.86 28.28 -8.58
CA LEU A 440 9.21 27.92 -7.33
C LEU A 440 8.93 29.21 -6.56
N ASP A 441 7.65 29.46 -6.25
CA ASP A 441 7.28 30.62 -5.43
C ASP A 441 7.74 30.38 -3.98
N PRO A 442 8.48 31.33 -3.36
CA PRO A 442 8.83 31.21 -1.95
C PRO A 442 7.63 31.04 -1.01
N ALA A 443 6.44 31.47 -1.40
CA ALA A 443 5.21 31.26 -0.66
C ALA A 443 4.70 29.82 -0.74
N ASP A 444 5.06 29.06 -1.78
CA ASP A 444 4.68 27.67 -1.99
C ASP A 444 5.70 26.67 -1.36
N GLU A 445 6.88 27.13 -0.95
CA GLU A 445 7.89 26.25 -0.32
C GLU A 445 7.39 25.44 0.90
N PRO A 446 6.50 25.97 1.76
CA PRO A 446 5.91 25.20 2.85
C PRO A 446 5.10 23.97 2.41
N LEU A 447 4.65 23.92 1.15
CA LEU A 447 3.91 22.81 0.57
C LEU A 447 4.83 21.68 0.07
N CYS A 448 6.16 21.90 0.07
CA CYS A 448 7.13 20.91 -0.39
C CYS A 448 7.08 19.63 0.45
N THR A 449 6.99 18.47 -0.24
CA THR A 449 6.93 17.14 0.37
C THR A 449 8.31 16.49 0.58
N ASP A 450 9.42 17.20 0.25
CA ASP A 450 10.79 16.67 0.24
C ASP A 450 10.97 15.40 -0.62
N CYS A 451 10.23 15.30 -1.73
CA CYS A 451 10.36 14.17 -2.66
C CYS A 451 11.75 14.09 -3.35
N GLY A 452 12.50 15.18 -3.33
CA GLY A 452 13.89 15.25 -3.81
C GLY A 452 14.05 15.47 -5.30
N THR A 453 13.02 15.29 -6.11
CA THR A 453 13.10 15.31 -7.59
C THR A 453 13.71 16.60 -8.14
N CYS A 454 13.31 17.77 -7.64
CA CYS A 454 13.76 19.05 -8.18
C CYS A 454 15.25 19.33 -7.91
N TYR A 455 15.74 19.19 -6.69
CA TYR A 455 17.15 19.46 -6.38
C TYR A 455 18.11 18.31 -6.76
N GLN A 456 17.60 17.11 -7.03
CA GLN A 456 18.39 16.00 -7.60
C GLN A 456 18.51 16.10 -9.13
N GLU A 457 17.40 16.36 -9.81
CA GLU A 457 17.37 16.46 -11.27
C GLU A 457 17.82 17.81 -11.82
N LEU A 458 17.60 18.89 -11.07
CA LEU A 458 17.91 20.27 -11.46
C LEU A 458 18.71 21.02 -10.39
N PRO A 459 19.87 20.49 -9.93
CA PRO A 459 20.65 21.10 -8.84
C PRO A 459 21.17 22.51 -9.15
N GLN A 460 21.18 22.91 -10.43
CA GLN A 460 21.52 24.25 -10.85
C GLN A 460 20.42 25.29 -10.61
N PHE A 461 19.17 24.86 -10.40
CA PHE A 461 18.03 25.72 -10.12
C PHE A 461 17.49 25.56 -8.69
N PHE A 462 17.67 24.38 -8.08
CA PHE A 462 17.10 24.07 -6.77
C PHE A 462 18.16 23.53 -5.81
N GLU A 463 18.07 23.96 -4.58
CA GLU A 463 18.86 23.41 -3.47
C GLU A 463 17.95 22.90 -2.36
N LYS A 464 18.47 21.99 -1.57
CA LYS A 464 17.82 21.46 -0.38
C LYS A 464 18.14 22.36 0.81
N THR A 465 17.11 22.86 1.48
CA THR A 465 17.27 23.68 2.69
C THR A 465 16.36 23.20 3.81
N THR A 466 16.68 23.59 5.04
CA THR A 466 15.82 23.29 6.21
C THR A 466 15.20 24.58 6.70
N LYS A 467 13.87 24.65 6.74
CA LYS A 467 13.09 25.80 7.25
C LYS A 467 12.23 25.37 8.43
N VAL A 468 11.96 26.31 9.32
CA VAL A 468 11.00 26.10 10.41
C VAL A 468 9.62 26.51 9.91
N ILE A 469 8.73 25.52 9.75
CA ILE A 469 7.36 25.68 9.27
C ILE A 469 6.45 25.15 10.38
N ASP A 470 5.51 25.96 10.84
CA ASP A 470 4.60 25.62 11.96
C ASP A 470 5.32 25.15 13.24
N GLY A 471 6.51 25.72 13.52
CA GLY A 471 7.31 25.38 14.68
C GLY A 471 8.13 24.08 14.55
N GLN A 472 8.10 23.41 13.41
CA GLN A 472 8.86 22.19 13.11
C GLN A 472 9.92 22.45 12.04
N ALA A 473 11.09 21.86 12.21
CA ALA A 473 12.13 21.87 11.19
C ALA A 473 11.74 20.93 10.04
N ARG A 474 11.48 21.47 8.85
CA ARG A 474 11.17 20.70 7.65
C ARG A 474 12.22 20.95 6.58
N VAL A 475 12.50 19.91 5.82
CA VAL A 475 13.34 20.02 4.62
C VAL A 475 12.45 20.39 3.45
N VAL A 476 12.87 21.41 2.69
CA VAL A 476 12.15 21.91 1.53
C VAL A 476 13.12 22.20 0.38
N ALA A 477 12.61 22.20 -0.83
CA ALA A 477 13.33 22.74 -1.98
C ALA A 477 13.26 24.26 -1.96
N GLN A 478 14.37 24.91 -2.33
CA GLN A 478 14.46 26.34 -2.49
C GLN A 478 15.12 26.66 -3.83
N MET A 479 14.73 27.77 -4.47
CA MET A 479 15.41 28.26 -5.65
C MET A 479 16.84 28.76 -5.32
N VAL A 480 17.82 28.35 -6.12
CA VAL A 480 19.18 28.88 -6.05
C VAL A 480 19.15 30.34 -6.51
N PRO A 481 19.61 31.31 -5.69
CA PRO A 481 19.56 32.72 -6.06
C PRO A 481 20.29 33.01 -7.37
N GLY A 482 19.62 33.68 -8.31
CA GLY A 482 20.18 34.05 -9.62
C GLY A 482 20.33 32.92 -10.63
N ALA A 483 19.89 31.72 -10.31
CA ALA A 483 20.00 30.54 -11.19
C ALA A 483 19.25 30.71 -12.52
N VAL A 484 18.09 31.35 -12.48
CA VAL A 484 17.26 31.60 -13.68
C VAL A 484 17.96 32.46 -14.72
N ASP A 485 18.74 33.44 -14.26
CA ASP A 485 19.45 34.41 -15.13
C ASP A 485 20.83 33.89 -15.58
N SER A 486 21.39 32.90 -14.89
CA SER A 486 22.77 32.44 -15.08
C SER A 486 22.90 31.11 -15.83
N VAL A 487 21.81 30.33 -15.93
CA VAL A 487 21.83 28.98 -16.54
C VAL A 487 21.28 29.00 -17.97
N GLU A 488 22.11 28.64 -18.95
CA GLU A 488 21.68 28.50 -20.34
C GLU A 488 20.82 27.25 -20.51
N VAL A 489 19.59 27.42 -20.99
CA VAL A 489 18.63 26.33 -21.15
C VAL A 489 18.82 25.65 -22.50
N THR A 490 19.48 24.51 -22.48
CA THR A 490 19.61 23.63 -23.66
C THR A 490 18.32 22.78 -23.87
N PRO A 491 18.08 22.25 -25.11
CA PRO A 491 16.92 21.38 -25.36
C PRO A 491 16.85 20.12 -24.45
N ALA A 492 18.01 19.61 -24.04
CA ALA A 492 18.08 18.49 -23.09
C ALA A 492 17.67 18.91 -21.67
N LEU A 493 18.10 20.11 -21.25
CA LEU A 493 17.74 20.70 -19.97
C LEU A 493 16.24 21.04 -19.92
N GLN A 494 15.68 21.56 -21.03
CA GLN A 494 14.25 21.85 -21.13
C GLN A 494 13.38 20.60 -20.91
N LYS A 495 13.75 19.45 -21.50
CA LYS A 495 13.05 18.18 -21.24
C LYS A 495 13.13 17.72 -19.79
N ARG A 496 14.25 17.98 -19.11
CA ARG A 496 14.39 17.68 -17.67
C ARG A 496 13.51 18.60 -16.83
N ILE A 497 13.44 19.88 -17.15
CA ILE A 497 12.56 20.86 -16.49
C ILE A 497 11.11 20.43 -16.61
N GLU A 498 10.64 20.07 -17.81
CA GLU A 498 9.27 19.60 -18.02
C GLU A 498 8.96 18.32 -17.24
N ARG A 499 9.93 17.39 -17.17
CA ARG A 499 9.79 16.19 -16.35
C ARG A 499 9.65 16.52 -14.86
N VAL A 500 10.51 17.38 -14.33
CA VAL A 500 10.47 17.79 -12.92
C VAL A 500 9.15 18.48 -12.58
N LYS A 501 8.64 19.37 -13.46
CA LYS A 501 7.32 19.97 -13.31
C LYS A 501 6.21 18.92 -13.21
N ALA A 502 6.23 17.94 -14.12
CA ALA A 502 5.23 16.86 -14.18
C ALA A 502 5.32 15.86 -13.03
N THR A 503 6.47 15.74 -12.35
CA THR A 503 6.70 14.78 -11.26
C THR A 503 6.76 15.41 -9.87
N CYS A 504 6.49 16.70 -9.74
CA CYS A 504 6.42 17.37 -8.45
C CYS A 504 5.10 17.04 -7.76
N ASP A 505 5.14 16.23 -6.71
CA ASP A 505 3.95 15.77 -5.96
C ASP A 505 3.11 16.92 -5.38
N ALA A 506 3.75 18.06 -5.07
CA ALA A 506 3.07 19.23 -4.53
C ALA A 506 2.62 20.23 -5.63
N GLU A 507 2.92 19.96 -6.92
CA GLU A 507 2.62 20.83 -8.07
C GLU A 507 3.12 22.29 -7.94
N ILE A 508 4.15 22.52 -7.10
CA ILE A 508 4.68 23.86 -6.78
C ILE A 508 5.79 24.33 -7.74
N ILE A 509 6.32 23.45 -8.58
CA ILE A 509 7.32 23.79 -9.60
C ILE A 509 6.60 24.27 -10.88
N LYS A 510 6.81 25.52 -11.23
CA LYS A 510 6.12 26.20 -12.37
C LYS A 510 7.07 26.46 -13.52
#